data_8ebc9a6c97fdfb75374b9321d510ed9a
#
_entry.id   8ebc9a6c97fdfb75374b9321d510ed9a
#
_cell.length_a   1.000
_cell.length_b   1.000
_cell.length_c   1.000
_cell.angle_alpha   90.00
_cell.angle_beta   90.00
_cell.angle_gamma   90.00
#
_symmetry.space_group_name_H-M   'P 1'
#
loop_
_entity.id
_entity.type
_entity.pdbx_description
1 polymer ?
#
loop_
_entity_poly.entity_id
_entity_poly.type
_entity_poly.pdbx_seq_one_letter_code
_entity_poly.pdbx_strand_id
1 'polypeptide(L)'
;MKSNFEKSLEYVLQHEGGWVHHKLDPGGATNKGVTQAVYDGYRKMRGRGIQSVKFISEEEVRAIYKFQYWDRVQGDMLPAGVDYAVFDFAVNSGVDRASKYLQAVVGVAQDGIIGARTVAAVTNPVATINALCDRRMGFLRNLKTFLTFGRGWTRRVQGVRAHALEMAT
;
A
#
# COMPACT_ATOMS: atom_id res chain seq x y z
N MET A 1 5.07 -20.61 -4.92
CA MET A 1 5.97 -19.60 -4.35
C MET A 1 5.37 -19.10 -3.03
N LYS A 2 6.20 -18.90 -2.01
CA LYS A 2 5.71 -18.34 -0.75
C LYS A 2 5.37 -16.88 -0.99
N SER A 3 4.19 -16.45 -0.56
CA SER A 3 3.76 -15.05 -0.70
C SER A 3 4.68 -14.11 0.08
N ASN A 4 4.99 -12.95 -0.50
CA ASN A 4 5.75 -11.89 0.16
C ASN A 4 4.87 -10.98 1.03
N PHE A 5 3.59 -11.30 1.15
CA PHE A 5 2.63 -10.45 1.85
C PHE A 5 3.04 -10.15 3.30
N GLU A 6 3.40 -11.17 4.06
CA GLU A 6 3.71 -10.99 5.48
C GLU A 6 4.89 -10.03 5.68
N LYS A 7 5.94 -10.21 4.92
CA LYS A 7 7.12 -9.34 4.98
C LYS A 7 6.80 -7.92 4.52
N SER A 8 6.02 -7.80 3.46
CA SER A 8 5.58 -6.50 2.94
C SER A 8 4.71 -5.77 3.95
N LEU A 9 3.81 -6.47 4.61
CA LEU A 9 2.95 -5.91 5.66
C LEU A 9 3.78 -5.43 6.86
N GLU A 10 4.77 -6.20 7.27
CA GLU A 10 5.68 -5.81 8.35
C GLU A 10 6.34 -4.46 8.04
N TYR A 11 6.87 -4.28 6.83
CA TYR A 11 7.45 -3.01 6.40
C TYR A 11 6.43 -1.88 6.36
N VAL A 12 5.25 -2.12 5.80
CA VAL A 12 4.17 -1.10 5.72
C VAL A 12 3.76 -0.64 7.11
N LEU A 13 3.58 -1.56 8.05
CA LEU A 13 3.14 -1.23 9.41
C LEU A 13 4.17 -0.42 10.21
N GLN A 14 5.45 -0.46 9.82
CA GLN A 14 6.48 0.41 10.42
C GLN A 14 6.22 1.89 10.14
N HIS A 15 5.51 2.22 9.07
CA HIS A 15 5.17 3.60 8.69
C HIS A 15 3.81 4.04 9.21
N GLU A 16 2.96 3.09 9.64
CA GLU A 16 1.64 3.40 10.13
C GLU A 16 1.67 3.63 11.65
N GLY A 17 0.90 4.63 12.11
CA GLY A 17 0.81 4.96 13.51
C GLY A 17 0.06 3.93 14.34
N GLY A 18 0.17 4.04 15.67
CA GLY A 18 -0.65 3.29 16.60
C GLY A 18 -2.06 3.88 16.72
N TRP A 19 -2.64 3.72 17.91
CA TRP A 19 -3.95 4.27 18.23
C TRP A 19 -3.93 5.80 18.25
N VAL A 20 -4.80 6.41 17.44
CA VAL A 20 -4.99 7.87 17.38
C VAL A 20 -6.49 8.18 17.34
N HIS A 21 -6.94 9.07 18.21
CA HIS A 21 -8.29 9.59 18.20
C HIS A 21 -8.29 11.09 18.46
N HIS A 22 -8.38 11.88 17.39
CA HIS A 22 -8.57 13.31 17.47
C HIS A 22 -10.05 13.64 17.40
N LYS A 23 -10.57 14.33 18.43
CA LYS A 23 -11.98 14.76 18.52
C LYS A 23 -12.41 15.66 17.35
N LEU A 24 -11.47 16.37 16.74
CA LEU A 24 -11.72 17.28 15.61
C LEU A 24 -11.42 16.67 14.25
N ASP A 25 -10.97 15.41 14.21
CA ASP A 25 -10.70 14.70 12.96
C ASP A 25 -12.02 14.12 12.42
N PRO A 26 -12.49 14.57 11.23
CA PRO A 26 -13.69 14.02 10.62
C PRO A 26 -13.56 12.53 10.26
N GLY A 27 -12.31 12.04 10.11
CA GLY A 27 -12.04 10.61 9.88
C GLY A 27 -12.21 9.73 11.13
N GLY A 28 -12.28 10.34 12.32
CA GLY A 28 -12.43 9.63 13.58
C GLY A 28 -11.18 8.90 14.03
N ALA A 29 -11.38 7.84 14.80
CA ALA A 29 -10.28 7.05 15.35
C ALA A 29 -9.60 6.18 14.29
N THR A 30 -8.28 6.03 14.42
CA THR A 30 -7.48 5.12 13.62
C THR A 30 -6.55 4.29 14.52
N ASN A 31 -6.24 3.08 14.09
CA ASN A 31 -5.23 2.26 14.74
C ASN A 31 -4.50 1.43 13.69
N LYS A 32 -3.18 1.48 13.69
CA LYS A 32 -2.33 0.79 12.71
C LYS A 32 -2.74 1.10 11.27
N GLY A 33 -3.14 2.34 11.00
CA GLY A 33 -3.59 2.79 9.69
C GLY A 33 -5.02 2.37 9.31
N VAL A 34 -5.75 1.67 10.18
CA VAL A 34 -7.13 1.25 9.95
C VAL A 34 -8.08 2.25 10.62
N THR A 35 -8.98 2.86 9.83
CA THR A 35 -9.99 3.77 10.36
C THR A 35 -11.13 3.00 11.01
N GLN A 36 -11.86 3.66 11.92
CA GLN A 36 -13.04 3.05 12.54
C GLN A 36 -14.07 2.61 11.49
N ALA A 37 -14.29 3.42 10.45
CA ALA A 37 -15.25 3.09 9.39
C ALA A 37 -14.87 1.81 8.63
N VAL A 38 -13.59 1.66 8.27
CA VAL A 38 -13.09 0.45 7.60
C VAL A 38 -13.22 -0.76 8.52
N TYR A 39 -12.90 -0.60 9.80
CA TYR A 39 -13.03 -1.67 10.79
C TYR A 39 -14.48 -2.11 10.98
N ASP A 40 -15.42 -1.16 11.07
CA ASP A 40 -16.85 -1.45 11.16
C ASP A 40 -17.33 -2.28 9.97
N GLY A 41 -16.95 -1.87 8.76
CA GLY A 41 -17.30 -2.61 7.54
C GLY A 41 -16.74 -4.02 7.52
N TYR A 42 -15.50 -4.21 7.94
CA TYR A 42 -14.87 -5.52 8.03
C TYR A 42 -15.59 -6.42 9.04
N ARG A 43 -15.88 -5.92 10.24
CA ARG A 43 -16.58 -6.70 11.27
C ARG A 43 -17.99 -7.07 10.84
N LYS A 44 -18.70 -6.14 10.20
CA LYS A 44 -20.03 -6.41 9.65
C LYS A 44 -19.99 -7.52 8.60
N MET A 45 -19.03 -7.46 7.69
CA MET A 45 -18.85 -8.48 6.65
C MET A 45 -18.58 -9.86 7.26
N ARG A 46 -17.92 -9.92 8.42
CA ARG A 46 -17.62 -11.15 9.15
C ARG A 46 -18.73 -11.57 10.11
N GLY A 47 -19.86 -10.87 10.14
CA GLY A 47 -20.95 -11.15 11.06
C GLY A 47 -20.62 -10.87 12.52
N ARG A 48 -19.66 -9.99 12.78
CA ARG A 48 -19.22 -9.59 14.12
C ARG A 48 -19.85 -8.25 14.51
N GLY A 49 -20.07 -8.03 15.80
CA GLY A 49 -20.59 -6.77 16.33
C GLY A 49 -19.59 -5.61 16.19
N ILE A 50 -20.11 -4.38 16.30
CA ILE A 50 -19.28 -3.17 16.28
C ILE A 50 -18.35 -3.17 17.49
N GLN A 51 -17.09 -2.80 17.26
CA GLN A 51 -16.06 -2.68 18.28
C GLN A 51 -15.16 -1.47 17.95
N SER A 52 -14.66 -0.79 18.98
CA SER A 52 -13.68 0.28 18.76
C SER A 52 -12.43 -0.27 18.06
N VAL A 53 -11.95 0.44 17.05
CA VAL A 53 -10.72 0.11 16.32
C VAL A 53 -9.49 0.11 17.24
N LYS A 54 -9.59 0.74 18.41
CA LYS A 54 -8.56 0.66 19.46
C LYS A 54 -8.20 -0.80 19.80
N PHE A 55 -9.19 -1.70 19.75
CA PHE A 55 -9.04 -3.10 20.12
C PHE A 55 -8.84 -4.04 18.93
N ILE A 56 -8.53 -3.50 17.75
CA ILE A 56 -8.27 -4.32 16.57
C ILE A 56 -7.12 -5.32 16.85
N SER A 57 -7.34 -6.57 16.48
CA SER A 57 -6.32 -7.60 16.63
C SER A 57 -5.32 -7.56 15.46
N GLU A 58 -4.14 -8.14 15.66
CA GLU A 58 -3.14 -8.28 14.59
C GLU A 58 -3.69 -9.11 13.43
N GLU A 59 -4.46 -10.14 13.72
CA GLU A 59 -5.12 -10.97 12.70
C GLU A 59 -6.11 -10.15 11.86
N GLU A 60 -6.89 -9.29 12.50
CA GLU A 60 -7.83 -8.41 11.80
C GLU A 60 -7.11 -7.36 10.95
N VAL A 61 -6.04 -6.78 11.45
CA VAL A 61 -5.17 -5.86 10.69
C VAL A 61 -4.64 -6.57 9.44
N ARG A 62 -4.08 -7.75 9.61
CA ARG A 62 -3.54 -8.56 8.51
C ARG A 62 -4.61 -8.84 7.44
N ALA A 63 -5.78 -9.29 7.86
CA ALA A 63 -6.88 -9.61 6.94
C ALA A 63 -7.36 -8.38 6.17
N ILE A 64 -7.47 -7.22 6.83
CA ILE A 64 -7.90 -5.97 6.21
C ILE A 64 -6.88 -5.50 5.17
N TYR A 65 -5.59 -5.47 5.49
CA TYR A 65 -4.55 -5.06 4.54
C TYR A 65 -4.46 -6.01 3.35
N LYS A 66 -4.60 -7.32 3.58
CA LYS A 66 -4.61 -8.29 2.50
C LYS A 66 -5.79 -8.04 1.56
N PHE A 67 -7.00 -7.98 2.09
CA PHE A 67 -8.23 -7.84 1.30
C PHE A 67 -8.34 -6.46 0.63
N GLN A 68 -8.03 -5.39 1.34
CA GLN A 68 -8.21 -4.02 0.85
C GLN A 68 -7.12 -3.55 -0.10
N TYR A 69 -5.91 -4.11 -0.02
CA TYR A 69 -4.76 -3.62 -0.77
C TYR A 69 -4.00 -4.70 -1.52
N TRP A 70 -3.48 -5.71 -0.82
CA TRP A 70 -2.61 -6.72 -1.44
C TRP A 70 -3.31 -7.50 -2.55
N ASP A 71 -4.50 -8.01 -2.28
CA ASP A 71 -5.27 -8.78 -3.27
C ASP A 71 -5.71 -7.89 -4.44
N ARG A 72 -6.05 -6.65 -4.16
CA ARG A 72 -6.50 -5.70 -5.18
C ARG A 72 -5.39 -5.26 -6.15
N VAL A 73 -4.15 -5.26 -5.70
CA VAL A 73 -3.00 -4.99 -6.58
C VAL A 73 -2.39 -6.27 -7.15
N GLN A 74 -3.01 -7.42 -6.92
CA GLN A 74 -2.51 -8.72 -7.37
C GLN A 74 -1.10 -9.02 -6.86
N GLY A 75 -0.87 -8.75 -5.58
CA GLY A 75 0.46 -8.90 -4.98
C GLY A 75 1.06 -10.28 -5.18
N ASP A 76 0.26 -11.35 -5.06
CA ASP A 76 0.74 -12.72 -5.23
C ASP A 76 1.15 -13.05 -6.68
N MET A 77 0.70 -12.27 -7.66
CA MET A 77 1.00 -12.47 -9.09
C MET A 77 2.17 -11.61 -9.57
N LEU A 78 2.49 -10.54 -8.86
CA LEU A 78 3.58 -9.64 -9.23
C LEU A 78 4.94 -10.22 -8.81
N PRO A 79 6.02 -9.92 -9.58
CA PRO A 79 7.36 -10.31 -9.18
C PRO A 79 7.78 -9.77 -7.82
N ALA A 80 8.64 -10.51 -7.13
CA ALA A 80 9.17 -10.09 -5.83
C ALA A 80 9.80 -8.68 -5.90
N GLY A 81 9.49 -7.86 -4.92
CA GLY A 81 9.90 -6.47 -4.84
C GLY A 81 8.92 -5.52 -5.53
N VAL A 82 8.45 -5.85 -6.73
CA VAL A 82 7.39 -5.07 -7.40
C VAL A 82 6.09 -5.18 -6.59
N ASP A 83 5.76 -6.37 -6.12
CA ASP A 83 4.61 -6.64 -5.26
C ASP A 83 4.59 -5.71 -4.04
N TYR A 84 5.68 -5.62 -3.32
CA TYR A 84 5.81 -4.75 -2.15
C TYR A 84 5.76 -3.26 -2.53
N ALA A 85 6.47 -2.84 -3.56
CA ALA A 85 6.49 -1.43 -3.98
C ALA A 85 5.10 -0.92 -4.37
N VAL A 86 4.33 -1.71 -5.10
CA VAL A 86 2.95 -1.38 -5.48
C VAL A 86 2.03 -1.40 -4.26
N PHE A 87 2.18 -2.39 -3.39
CA PHE A 87 1.39 -2.51 -2.16
C PHE A 87 1.56 -1.30 -1.24
N ASP A 88 2.80 -0.90 -0.95
CA ASP A 88 3.06 0.28 -0.11
C ASP A 88 2.50 1.55 -0.73
N PHE A 89 2.63 1.70 -2.04
CA PHE A 89 2.05 2.83 -2.76
C PHE A 89 0.52 2.83 -2.65
N ALA A 90 -0.11 1.67 -2.80
CA ALA A 90 -1.56 1.52 -2.68
C ALA A 90 -2.07 1.88 -1.29
N VAL A 91 -1.38 1.44 -0.25
CA VAL A 91 -1.72 1.79 1.14
C VAL A 91 -1.62 3.30 1.36
N ASN A 92 -0.57 3.92 0.86
CA ASN A 92 -0.29 5.35 1.06
C ASN A 92 -1.15 6.27 0.19
N SER A 93 -1.45 5.87 -1.05
CA SER A 93 -2.05 6.78 -2.04
C SER A 93 -3.23 6.19 -2.83
N GLY A 94 -3.71 5.00 -2.44
CA GLY A 94 -4.85 4.33 -3.05
C GLY A 94 -4.47 3.31 -4.12
N VAL A 95 -5.31 2.27 -4.23
CA VAL A 95 -5.12 1.15 -5.17
C VAL A 95 -5.17 1.60 -6.62
N ASP A 96 -6.13 2.45 -6.97
CA ASP A 96 -6.30 2.93 -8.36
C ASP A 96 -5.06 3.66 -8.85
N ARG A 97 -4.54 4.60 -8.05
CA ARG A 97 -3.33 5.36 -8.40
C ARG A 97 -2.11 4.47 -8.53
N ALA A 98 -1.87 3.61 -7.53
CA ALA A 98 -0.73 2.70 -7.55
C ALA A 98 -0.77 1.78 -8.77
N SER A 99 -1.94 1.23 -9.08
CA SER A 99 -2.15 0.36 -10.24
C SER A 99 -1.90 1.08 -11.57
N LYS A 100 -2.44 2.28 -11.73
CA LYS A 100 -2.24 3.10 -12.95
C LYS A 100 -0.77 3.50 -13.12
N TYR A 101 -0.09 3.82 -12.05
CA TYR A 101 1.33 4.19 -12.11
C TYR A 101 2.20 3.00 -12.51
N LEU A 102 1.91 1.81 -11.97
CA LEU A 102 2.60 0.60 -12.42
C LEU A 102 2.36 0.37 -13.92
N GLN A 103 1.11 0.48 -14.36
CA GLN A 103 0.74 0.31 -15.77
C GLN A 103 1.46 1.29 -16.68
N ALA A 104 1.57 2.54 -16.28
CA ALA A 104 2.33 3.55 -17.02
C ALA A 104 3.81 3.18 -17.16
N VAL A 105 4.41 2.69 -16.07
CA VAL A 105 5.82 2.29 -16.04
C VAL A 105 6.11 1.11 -16.97
N VAL A 106 5.20 0.13 -17.02
CA VAL A 106 5.41 -1.07 -17.85
C VAL A 106 4.80 -0.95 -19.25
N GLY A 107 4.16 0.19 -19.58
CA GLY A 107 3.71 0.50 -20.92
C GLY A 107 2.43 -0.18 -21.37
N VAL A 108 1.51 -0.46 -20.45
CA VAL A 108 0.19 -1.01 -20.75
C VAL A 108 -0.91 0.02 -20.48
N ALA A 109 -2.16 -0.28 -20.91
CA ALA A 109 -3.30 0.58 -20.67
C ALA A 109 -3.50 0.85 -19.18
N GLN A 110 -3.68 2.14 -18.82
CA GLN A 110 -3.81 2.60 -17.43
C GLN A 110 -5.27 2.56 -16.98
N ASP A 111 -5.86 1.39 -16.91
CA ASP A 111 -7.25 1.18 -16.48
C ASP A 111 -7.42 1.02 -14.97
N GLY A 112 -6.31 0.92 -14.22
CA GLY A 112 -6.34 0.76 -12.77
C GLY A 112 -6.59 -0.67 -12.30
N ILE A 113 -6.67 -1.63 -13.22
CA ILE A 113 -6.91 -3.04 -12.91
C ILE A 113 -5.68 -3.86 -13.31
N ILE A 114 -4.95 -4.36 -12.31
CA ILE A 114 -3.79 -5.20 -12.55
C ILE A 114 -4.28 -6.62 -12.89
N GLY A 115 -4.21 -6.96 -14.16
CA GLY A 115 -4.54 -8.30 -14.66
C GLY A 115 -3.32 -8.99 -15.25
N ALA A 116 -3.55 -10.10 -15.94
CA ALA A 116 -2.49 -10.92 -16.54
C ALA A 116 -1.60 -10.11 -17.49
N ARG A 117 -2.18 -9.18 -18.25
CA ARG A 117 -1.43 -8.34 -19.19
C ARG A 117 -0.45 -7.41 -18.46
N THR A 118 -0.88 -6.77 -17.39
CA THR A 118 -0.01 -5.91 -16.57
C THR A 118 1.11 -6.71 -15.92
N VAL A 119 0.79 -7.86 -15.34
CA VAL A 119 1.77 -8.75 -14.71
C VAL A 119 2.82 -9.21 -15.73
N ALA A 120 2.39 -9.66 -16.91
CA ALA A 120 3.28 -10.12 -17.97
C ALA A 120 4.21 -9.01 -18.51
N ALA A 121 3.78 -7.75 -18.42
CA ALA A 121 4.56 -6.61 -18.87
C ALA A 121 5.70 -6.24 -17.91
N VAL A 122 5.72 -6.78 -16.69
CA VAL A 122 6.83 -6.59 -15.75
C VAL A 122 7.95 -7.56 -16.12
N THR A 123 8.76 -7.17 -17.10
CA THR A 123 9.85 -8.02 -17.61
C THR A 123 11.18 -7.78 -16.89
N ASN A 124 11.33 -6.62 -16.25
CA ASN A 124 12.53 -6.27 -15.48
C ASN A 124 12.10 -5.67 -14.13
N PRO A 125 12.03 -6.50 -13.08
CA PRO A 125 11.57 -6.03 -11.77
C PRO A 125 12.39 -4.87 -11.20
N VAL A 126 13.71 -4.90 -11.31
CA VAL A 126 14.59 -3.84 -10.79
C VAL A 126 14.29 -2.50 -11.48
N ALA A 127 14.22 -2.49 -12.81
CA ALA A 127 13.89 -1.29 -13.57
C ALA A 127 12.48 -0.79 -13.23
N THR A 128 11.53 -1.70 -13.08
CA THR A 128 10.14 -1.36 -12.70
C THR A 128 10.07 -0.71 -11.33
N ILE A 129 10.75 -1.26 -10.33
CA ILE A 129 10.80 -0.69 -8.98
C ILE A 129 11.35 0.74 -9.01
N ASN A 130 12.48 0.95 -9.67
CA ASN A 130 13.09 2.27 -9.76
C ASN A 130 12.18 3.28 -10.46
N ALA A 131 11.61 2.92 -11.59
CA ALA A 131 10.72 3.80 -12.35
C ALA A 131 9.43 4.12 -11.56
N LEU A 132 8.86 3.14 -10.88
CA LEU A 132 7.66 3.32 -10.06
C LEU A 132 7.94 4.27 -8.89
N CYS A 133 9.04 4.08 -8.19
CA CYS A 133 9.44 4.95 -7.07
C CYS A 133 9.72 6.37 -7.54
N ASP A 134 10.36 6.56 -8.70
CA ASP A 134 10.60 7.88 -9.29
C ASP A 134 9.28 8.58 -9.63
N ARG A 135 8.33 7.89 -10.24
CA ARG A 135 7.01 8.45 -10.54
C ARG A 135 6.24 8.79 -9.29
N ARG A 136 6.29 7.92 -8.28
CA ARG A 136 5.67 8.18 -6.98
C ARG A 136 6.23 9.45 -6.34
N MET A 137 7.55 9.63 -6.37
CA MET A 137 8.18 10.85 -5.87
C MET A 137 7.71 12.09 -6.64
N GLY A 138 7.60 12.00 -7.96
CA GLY A 138 7.07 13.09 -8.78
C GLY A 138 5.66 13.49 -8.37
N PHE A 139 4.79 12.50 -8.15
CA PHE A 139 3.43 12.75 -7.64
C PHE A 139 3.45 13.44 -6.28
N LEU A 140 4.24 12.95 -5.33
CA LEU A 140 4.32 13.53 -3.97
C LEU A 140 4.85 14.96 -3.98
N ARG A 141 5.87 15.25 -4.80
CA ARG A 141 6.43 16.60 -4.92
C ARG A 141 5.44 17.63 -5.44
N ASN A 142 4.46 17.21 -6.22
CA ASN A 142 3.42 18.09 -6.77
C ASN A 142 2.25 18.34 -5.81
N LEU A 143 2.21 17.67 -4.66
CA LEU A 143 1.19 17.93 -3.65
C LEU A 143 1.50 19.22 -2.89
N LYS A 144 0.46 20.01 -2.62
CA LYS A 144 0.57 21.28 -1.88
C LYS A 144 1.17 21.09 -0.49
N THR A 145 0.99 19.91 0.11
CA THR A 145 1.48 19.56 1.43
C THR A 145 2.92 19.06 1.45
N PHE A 146 3.58 18.99 0.30
CA PHE A 146 4.96 18.48 0.23
C PHE A 146 5.95 19.28 1.10
N LEU A 147 5.77 20.61 1.22
CA LEU A 147 6.62 21.42 2.06
C LEU A 147 6.54 21.00 3.54
N THR A 148 5.39 20.51 3.98
CA THR A 148 5.17 20.06 5.37
C THR A 148 5.64 18.62 5.58
N PHE A 149 5.28 17.71 4.65
CA PHE A 149 5.43 16.26 4.84
C PHE A 149 6.50 15.63 3.95
N GLY A 150 7.12 16.41 3.06
CA GLY A 150 8.01 15.89 2.02
C GLY A 150 9.23 15.13 2.54
N ARG A 151 9.78 15.50 3.69
CA ARG A 151 10.89 14.78 4.32
C ARG A 151 10.50 13.35 4.68
N GLY A 152 9.38 13.20 5.36
CA GLY A 152 8.87 11.88 5.76
C GLY A 152 8.49 11.03 4.55
N TRP A 153 7.83 11.64 3.58
CA TRP A 153 7.46 10.94 2.34
C TRP A 153 8.67 10.49 1.55
N THR A 154 9.68 11.34 1.41
CA THR A 154 10.93 10.99 0.72
C THR A 154 11.64 9.84 1.42
N ARG A 155 11.73 9.89 2.74
CA ARG A 155 12.33 8.82 3.55
C ARG A 155 11.57 7.51 3.34
N ARG A 156 10.24 7.54 3.35
CA ARG A 156 9.41 6.35 3.11
C ARG A 156 9.68 5.75 1.73
N VAL A 157 9.62 6.56 0.68
CA VAL A 157 9.84 6.06 -0.69
C VAL A 157 11.25 5.51 -0.88
N GLN A 158 12.27 6.16 -0.31
CA GLN A 158 13.64 5.65 -0.36
C GLN A 158 13.78 4.32 0.36
N GLY A 159 13.14 4.16 1.53
CA GLY A 159 13.12 2.90 2.28
C GLY A 159 12.40 1.80 1.51
N VAL A 160 11.28 2.12 0.90
CA VAL A 160 10.52 1.18 0.05
C VAL A 160 11.38 0.73 -1.13
N ARG A 161 12.04 1.67 -1.83
CA ARG A 161 12.95 1.35 -2.94
C ARG A 161 14.04 0.38 -2.50
N ALA A 162 14.70 0.65 -1.39
CA ALA A 162 15.80 -0.17 -0.90
C ALA A 162 15.33 -1.60 -0.58
N HIS A 163 14.24 -1.75 0.17
CA HIS A 163 13.69 -3.06 0.51
C HIS A 163 13.16 -3.80 -0.71
N ALA A 164 12.48 -3.11 -1.61
CA ALA A 164 11.95 -3.71 -2.84
C ALA A 164 13.08 -4.25 -3.73
N LEU A 165 14.17 -3.49 -3.88
CA LEU A 165 15.33 -3.94 -4.65
C LEU A 165 16.00 -5.16 -4.02
N GLU A 166 16.11 -5.22 -2.69
CA GLU A 166 16.58 -6.42 -2.01
C GLU A 166 15.70 -7.64 -2.29
N MET A 167 14.38 -7.46 -2.27
CA MET A 167 13.42 -8.54 -2.54
C MET A 167 13.50 -9.03 -3.99
N ALA A 168 13.86 -8.15 -4.93
CA ALA A 168 13.95 -8.46 -6.37
C ALA A 168 15.25 -9.20 -6.75
N THR A 169 16.24 -9.21 -5.89
CA THR A 169 17.50 -9.92 -6.09
C THR A 169 17.56 -11.20 -5.29
#